data_f8ae941a273a52b99babe18caa94670a
#
_entry.id   f8ae941a273a52b99babe18caa94670a
#
_cell.length_a   1.000
_cell.length_b   1.000
_cell.length_c   1.000
_cell.angle_alpha   90.00
_cell.angle_beta   90.00
_cell.angle_gamma   90.00
#
_symmetry.space_group_name_H-M   'P 1'
#
loop_
_entity.id
_entity.type
_entity.pdbx_description
1 polymer ?
#
loop_
_entity_poly.entity_id
_entity_poly.type
_entity_poly.pdbx_seq_one_letter_code
_entity_poly.pdbx_strand_id
1 'polypeptide(L)'
;MSRGLGDVYKRQKGYYGLDVDFEYVPPELREDYAAFVCRLREALNAEGKPVVAALAPKTSAQQRGLLYEAHDYALLSKAANAVFLMTYEWGYVYGEPQAIAPLPQVRAVLDYALSVTAGENIFLGAPLYAYDWPLPYEKGRTRAETFSSQAAVARARLVGAEIEFDETARSPCYHYFDKMRREHVVWFEDARSLRAKIALAAEKGLQGIGFWQAGRELAQAWPLLDALLTLETL
;
A
#
# COMPACT_ATOMS: atom_id res chain seq x y z
N MET A 1 -23.64 -27.12 -7.34
CA MET A 1 -22.25 -26.62 -7.41
C MET A 1 -22.26 -25.34 -8.21
N SER A 2 -22.20 -24.21 -7.55
CA SER A 2 -22.08 -22.89 -8.17
C SER A 2 -20.63 -22.78 -8.70
N ARG A 3 -20.43 -23.04 -9.97
CA ARG A 3 -19.22 -22.58 -10.67
C ARG A 3 -19.34 -21.06 -10.71
N GLY A 4 -18.51 -20.40 -9.88
CA GLY A 4 -18.71 -19.01 -9.54
C GLY A 4 -18.75 -18.10 -10.76
N LEU A 5 -19.72 -17.20 -10.80
CA LEU A 5 -19.79 -16.04 -11.69
C LEU A 5 -18.44 -15.29 -11.82
N GLY A 6 -17.60 -15.37 -10.78
CA GLY A 6 -16.23 -14.83 -10.76
C GLY A 6 -15.30 -15.45 -11.81
N ASP A 7 -15.35 -16.76 -12.06
CA ASP A 7 -14.48 -17.43 -13.06
C ASP A 7 -14.87 -17.08 -14.49
N VAL A 8 -16.18 -17.00 -14.75
CA VAL A 8 -16.70 -16.59 -16.06
C VAL A 8 -16.36 -15.13 -16.34
N TYR A 9 -16.49 -14.25 -15.34
CA TYR A 9 -16.20 -12.82 -15.48
C TYR A 9 -14.72 -12.56 -15.73
N LYS A 10 -13.82 -13.27 -15.04
CA LYS A 10 -12.35 -13.16 -15.21
C LYS A 10 -11.91 -13.55 -16.63
N ARG A 11 -12.45 -14.66 -17.16
CA ARG A 11 -12.15 -15.10 -18.52
C ARG A 11 -12.64 -14.11 -19.58
N GLN A 12 -13.82 -13.51 -19.36
CA GLN A 12 -14.42 -12.56 -20.30
C GLN A 12 -13.71 -11.19 -20.33
N LYS A 13 -13.06 -10.78 -19.21
CA LYS A 13 -12.41 -9.47 -19.10
C LYS A 13 -10.91 -9.50 -19.40
N GLY A 14 -10.31 -10.67 -19.59
CA GLY A 14 -8.90 -10.80 -19.93
C GLY A 14 -7.93 -10.31 -18.82
N TYR A 15 -8.30 -10.44 -17.53
CA TYR A 15 -7.42 -10.06 -16.44
C TYR A 15 -6.10 -10.85 -16.48
N TYR A 16 -5.01 -10.14 -16.22
CA TYR A 16 -3.66 -10.70 -16.18
C TYR A 16 -3.45 -11.72 -15.08
N GLY A 17 -3.94 -11.44 -13.88
CA GLY A 17 -3.79 -12.29 -12.72
C GLY A 17 -4.84 -12.03 -11.64
N LEU A 18 -4.57 -12.53 -10.44
CA LEU A 18 -5.39 -12.35 -9.26
C LEU A 18 -4.56 -11.77 -8.13
N ASP A 19 -5.05 -10.72 -7.49
CA ASP A 19 -4.58 -10.26 -6.19
C ASP A 19 -5.52 -10.76 -5.09
N VAL A 20 -4.96 -11.42 -4.07
CA VAL A 20 -5.68 -11.99 -2.93
C VAL A 20 -5.47 -11.05 -1.74
N ASP A 21 -6.47 -10.25 -1.44
CA ASP A 21 -6.45 -9.25 -0.39
C ASP A 21 -7.45 -9.63 0.73
N PHE A 22 -7.07 -10.63 1.54
CA PHE A 22 -7.83 -11.06 2.70
C PHE A 22 -7.22 -10.50 3.97
N GLU A 23 -7.88 -9.53 4.56
CA GLU A 23 -7.49 -8.93 5.83
C GLU A 23 -8.22 -9.57 7.02
N TYR A 24 -7.67 -9.42 8.22
CA TYR A 24 -8.27 -9.88 9.48
C TYR A 24 -8.59 -11.38 9.49
N VAL A 25 -7.80 -12.18 8.79
CA VAL A 25 -7.89 -13.65 8.86
C VAL A 25 -7.54 -14.09 10.28
N PRO A 26 -8.37 -14.93 10.93
CA PRO A 26 -8.08 -15.44 12.26
C PRO A 26 -6.70 -16.14 12.33
N PRO A 27 -5.90 -15.92 13.38
CA PRO A 27 -4.54 -16.48 13.49
C PRO A 27 -4.49 -18.00 13.37
N GLU A 28 -5.51 -18.71 13.86
CA GLU A 28 -5.65 -20.16 13.77
C GLU A 28 -5.83 -20.67 12.33
N LEU A 29 -6.28 -19.82 11.41
CA LEU A 29 -6.44 -20.15 9.98
C LEU A 29 -5.21 -19.80 9.13
N ARG A 30 -4.10 -19.42 9.73
CA ARG A 30 -2.87 -19.01 9.04
C ARG A 30 -2.38 -20.02 7.99
N GLU A 31 -2.36 -21.30 8.34
CA GLU A 31 -1.92 -22.38 7.45
C GLU A 31 -2.98 -22.69 6.39
N ASP A 32 -4.27 -22.66 6.75
CA ASP A 32 -5.37 -22.83 5.82
C ASP A 32 -5.43 -21.70 4.78
N TYR A 33 -5.13 -20.48 5.19
CA TYR A 33 -5.04 -19.33 4.29
C TYR A 33 -3.91 -19.52 3.27
N ALA A 34 -2.72 -19.93 3.72
CA ALA A 34 -1.62 -20.22 2.82
C ALA A 34 -1.94 -21.38 1.87
N ALA A 35 -2.59 -22.45 2.36
CA ALA A 35 -3.03 -23.57 1.54
C ALA A 35 -4.09 -23.15 0.51
N PHE A 36 -4.99 -22.24 0.88
CA PHE A 36 -5.97 -21.65 -0.04
C PHE A 36 -5.29 -20.87 -1.17
N VAL A 37 -4.36 -19.98 -0.83
CA VAL A 37 -3.59 -19.19 -1.82
C VAL A 37 -2.79 -20.11 -2.75
N CYS A 38 -2.18 -21.16 -2.23
CA CYS A 38 -1.45 -22.18 -3.01
C CYS A 38 -2.35 -22.86 -4.05
N ARG A 39 -3.55 -23.30 -3.65
CA ARG A 39 -4.52 -23.91 -4.58
C ARG A 39 -5.01 -22.92 -5.65
N LEU A 40 -5.21 -21.65 -5.28
CA LEU A 40 -5.54 -20.61 -6.24
C LEU A 40 -4.41 -20.43 -7.27
N ARG A 41 -3.16 -20.36 -6.80
CA ARG A 41 -2.00 -20.26 -7.67
C ARG A 41 -1.91 -21.45 -8.63
N GLU A 42 -2.01 -22.67 -8.14
CA GLU A 42 -1.96 -23.89 -8.98
C GLU A 42 -3.03 -23.85 -10.07
N ALA A 43 -4.28 -23.50 -9.71
CA ALA A 43 -5.39 -23.46 -10.65
C ALA A 43 -5.23 -22.34 -11.69
N LEU A 44 -4.76 -21.14 -11.29
CA LEU A 44 -4.63 -19.99 -12.17
C LEU A 44 -3.37 -20.04 -13.02
N ASN A 45 -2.25 -20.57 -12.49
CA ASN A 45 -1.02 -20.75 -13.25
C ASN A 45 -1.20 -21.77 -14.39
N ALA A 46 -2.11 -22.75 -14.25
CA ALA A 46 -2.49 -23.64 -15.35
C ALA A 46 -3.16 -22.89 -16.53
N GLU A 47 -3.66 -21.69 -16.28
CA GLU A 47 -4.22 -20.77 -17.29
C GLU A 47 -3.23 -19.62 -17.64
N GLY A 48 -1.98 -19.69 -17.19
CA GLY A 48 -0.96 -18.64 -17.39
C GLY A 48 -1.20 -17.35 -16.58
N LYS A 49 -2.02 -17.41 -15.51
CA LYS A 49 -2.39 -16.24 -14.70
C LYS A 49 -1.67 -16.28 -13.34
N PRO A 50 -0.86 -15.27 -13.01
CA PRO A 50 -0.21 -15.20 -11.70
C PRO A 50 -1.20 -14.88 -10.58
N VAL A 51 -0.80 -15.27 -9.36
CA VAL A 51 -1.49 -14.92 -8.11
C VAL A 51 -0.53 -14.13 -7.23
N VAL A 52 -0.96 -12.95 -6.81
CA VAL A 52 -0.30 -12.11 -5.83
C VAL A 52 -1.10 -12.19 -4.52
N ALA A 53 -0.43 -12.11 -3.38
CA ALA A 53 -1.09 -11.99 -2.07
C ALA A 53 -0.73 -10.67 -1.41
N ALA A 54 -1.73 -9.86 -1.06
CA ALA A 54 -1.55 -8.63 -0.30
C ALA A 54 -1.30 -8.95 1.18
N LEU A 55 -0.26 -8.36 1.77
CA LEU A 55 0.19 -8.64 3.13
C LEU A 55 0.27 -7.37 3.97
N ALA A 56 -0.25 -7.45 5.19
CA ALA A 56 -0.13 -6.39 6.19
C ALA A 56 1.35 -6.07 6.52
N PRO A 57 1.70 -4.81 6.84
CA PRO A 57 3.08 -4.38 7.03
C PRO A 57 3.66 -4.88 8.36
N LYS A 58 4.44 -5.95 8.33
CA LYS A 58 5.10 -6.55 9.50
C LYS A 58 6.58 -6.24 9.53
N THR A 59 7.13 -6.09 10.75
CA THR A 59 8.56 -5.92 11.00
C THR A 59 9.19 -7.11 11.71
N SER A 60 8.38 -8.12 12.06
CA SER A 60 8.85 -9.38 12.65
C SER A 60 7.82 -10.50 12.49
N ALA A 61 8.27 -11.76 12.61
CA ALA A 61 7.37 -12.92 12.63
C ALA A 61 6.41 -12.89 13.84
N GLN A 62 6.85 -12.32 14.95
CA GLN A 62 6.11 -12.30 16.23
C GLN A 62 5.17 -11.09 16.35
N GLN A 63 5.03 -10.25 15.32
CA GLN A 63 4.12 -9.11 15.37
C GLN A 63 2.68 -9.59 15.58
N ARG A 64 2.08 -9.16 16.71
CA ARG A 64 0.75 -9.56 17.12
C ARG A 64 -0.33 -8.61 16.61
N GLY A 65 -1.54 -9.13 16.51
CA GLY A 65 -2.73 -8.43 16.11
C GLY A 65 -3.46 -9.13 14.97
N LEU A 66 -4.78 -9.04 14.98
CA LEU A 66 -5.65 -9.76 14.04
C LEU A 66 -5.32 -9.48 12.56
N LEU A 67 -4.86 -8.25 12.26
CA LEU A 67 -4.42 -7.89 10.90
C LEU A 67 -3.11 -8.61 10.48
N TYR A 68 -2.26 -9.01 11.45
CA TYR A 68 -0.88 -9.40 11.19
C TYR A 68 -0.62 -10.90 11.29
N GLU A 69 -1.24 -11.59 12.25
CA GLU A 69 -0.79 -12.92 12.68
C GLU A 69 -0.98 -14.00 11.60
N ALA A 70 -2.06 -13.93 10.82
CA ALA A 70 -2.29 -14.84 9.70
C ALA A 70 -1.50 -14.48 8.43
N HIS A 71 -0.96 -13.26 8.35
CA HIS A 71 -0.08 -12.84 7.25
C HIS A 71 1.35 -13.32 7.51
N ASP A 72 1.57 -14.62 7.38
CA ASP A 72 2.90 -15.24 7.49
C ASP A 72 3.65 -15.06 6.16
N TYR A 73 4.66 -14.18 6.18
CA TYR A 73 5.42 -13.85 4.97
C TYR A 73 6.13 -15.05 4.37
N ALA A 74 6.69 -15.94 5.20
CA ALA A 74 7.41 -17.12 4.72
C ALA A 74 6.46 -18.15 4.10
N LEU A 75 5.25 -18.32 4.63
CA LEU A 75 4.25 -19.22 4.06
C LEU A 75 3.61 -18.63 2.81
N LEU A 76 3.17 -17.38 2.85
CA LEU A 76 2.41 -16.76 1.76
C LEU A 76 3.30 -16.44 0.54
N SER A 77 4.58 -16.09 0.74
CA SER A 77 5.51 -15.93 -0.39
C SER A 77 5.81 -17.25 -1.13
N LYS A 78 5.69 -18.39 -0.46
CA LYS A 78 5.78 -19.70 -1.12
C LYS A 78 4.46 -20.13 -1.77
N ALA A 79 3.34 -19.68 -1.22
CA ALA A 79 2.01 -20.02 -1.68
C ALA A 79 1.58 -19.22 -2.92
N ALA A 80 1.98 -17.96 -3.05
CA ALA A 80 1.70 -17.07 -4.18
C ALA A 80 2.84 -17.06 -5.22
N ASN A 81 2.65 -16.38 -6.35
CA ASN A 81 3.74 -16.06 -7.30
C ASN A 81 4.55 -14.86 -6.81
N ALA A 82 3.90 -13.91 -6.16
CA ALA A 82 4.52 -12.76 -5.52
C ALA A 82 3.66 -12.29 -4.34
N VAL A 83 4.23 -11.44 -3.50
CA VAL A 83 3.52 -10.77 -2.42
C VAL A 83 3.53 -9.26 -2.62
N PHE A 84 2.42 -8.62 -2.30
CA PHE A 84 2.27 -7.17 -2.29
C PHE A 84 2.26 -6.71 -0.82
N LEU A 85 3.27 -5.96 -0.42
CA LEU A 85 3.35 -5.45 0.95
C LEU A 85 2.59 -4.13 1.05
N MET A 86 1.54 -4.09 1.85
CA MET A 86 0.72 -2.90 2.10
C MET A 86 1.45 -1.90 3.01
N THR A 87 2.57 -1.35 2.53
CA THR A 87 3.45 -0.45 3.27
C THR A 87 2.90 0.97 3.35
N TYR A 88 1.70 1.11 3.91
CA TYR A 88 0.98 2.35 4.12
C TYR A 88 0.06 2.26 5.35
N GLU A 89 -0.69 3.34 5.64
CA GLU A 89 -1.61 3.49 6.78
C GLU A 89 -0.94 3.53 8.16
N TRP A 90 0.31 4.00 8.26
CA TRP A 90 0.84 4.44 9.55
C TRP A 90 0.06 5.66 10.05
N GLY A 91 -0.09 6.72 9.23
CA GLY A 91 -1.20 7.66 9.38
C GLY A 91 -2.45 7.08 8.74
N TYR A 92 -3.54 6.97 9.48
CA TYR A 92 -4.82 6.45 9.00
C TYR A 92 -6.01 7.24 9.58
N VAL A 93 -7.20 7.00 9.04
CA VAL A 93 -8.42 7.81 9.28
C VAL A 93 -8.68 8.12 10.76
N TYR A 94 -8.45 7.19 11.67
CA TYR A 94 -8.72 7.34 13.11
C TYR A 94 -7.45 7.45 13.97
N GLY A 95 -6.28 7.38 13.34
CA GLY A 95 -4.99 7.47 14.01
C GLY A 95 -4.53 8.90 14.20
N GLU A 96 -3.44 9.04 14.97
CA GLU A 96 -2.74 10.31 15.11
C GLU A 96 -2.22 10.80 13.77
N PRO A 97 -2.23 12.13 13.52
CA PRO A 97 -1.70 12.71 12.31
C PRO A 97 -0.22 12.38 12.10
N GLN A 98 0.09 11.69 11.03
CA GLN A 98 1.45 11.39 10.60
C GLN A 98 1.47 10.99 9.12
N ALA A 99 2.66 10.86 8.55
CA ALA A 99 2.83 10.38 7.18
C ALA A 99 2.14 9.02 6.99
N ILE A 100 1.51 8.84 5.83
CA ILE A 100 0.76 7.61 5.51
C ILE A 100 1.72 6.43 5.31
N ALA A 101 2.86 6.69 4.65
CA ALA A 101 3.88 5.68 4.36
C ALA A 101 5.29 6.24 4.64
N PRO A 102 5.66 6.47 5.91
CA PRO A 102 6.96 7.01 6.26
C PRO A 102 8.09 6.07 5.85
N LEU A 103 9.10 6.58 5.16
CA LEU A 103 10.14 5.75 4.53
C LEU A 103 10.93 4.84 5.51
N PRO A 104 11.25 5.27 6.75
CA PRO A 104 11.90 4.39 7.73
C PRO A 104 11.07 3.16 8.07
N GLN A 105 9.76 3.31 8.25
CA GLN A 105 8.84 2.22 8.56
C GLN A 105 8.67 1.29 7.35
N VAL A 106 8.53 1.84 6.14
CA VAL A 106 8.53 1.07 4.90
C VAL A 106 9.81 0.23 4.79
N ARG A 107 10.97 0.82 5.03
CA ARG A 107 12.27 0.12 5.04
C ARG A 107 12.28 -1.03 6.05
N ALA A 108 11.82 -0.82 7.27
CA ALA A 108 11.80 -1.85 8.32
C ALA A 108 10.92 -3.06 7.90
N VAL A 109 9.79 -2.82 7.24
CA VAL A 109 8.94 -3.91 6.70
C VAL A 109 9.66 -4.67 5.60
N LEU A 110 10.34 -3.97 4.68
CA LEU A 110 11.11 -4.62 3.61
C LEU A 110 12.30 -5.41 4.15
N ASP A 111 13.02 -4.89 5.15
CA ASP A 111 14.14 -5.59 5.78
C ASP A 111 13.69 -6.92 6.41
N TYR A 112 12.53 -6.92 7.07
CA TYR A 112 11.94 -8.16 7.56
C TYR A 112 11.50 -9.08 6.42
N ALA A 113 10.79 -8.58 5.42
CA ALA A 113 10.34 -9.39 4.29
C ALA A 113 11.52 -10.08 3.58
N LEU A 114 12.59 -9.35 3.31
CA LEU A 114 13.80 -9.87 2.67
C LEU A 114 14.57 -10.88 3.53
N SER A 115 14.34 -10.93 4.83
CA SER A 115 14.90 -11.96 5.70
C SER A 115 14.23 -13.33 5.52
N VAL A 116 13.05 -13.39 4.88
CA VAL A 116 12.24 -14.60 4.74
C VAL A 116 11.81 -14.92 3.31
N THR A 117 11.97 -14.00 2.36
CA THR A 117 11.66 -14.22 0.94
C THR A 117 12.59 -13.40 0.03
N ALA A 118 12.70 -13.78 -1.24
CA ALA A 118 13.52 -13.08 -2.22
C ALA A 118 12.83 -11.78 -2.69
N GLY A 119 13.63 -10.74 -2.96
CA GLY A 119 13.13 -9.43 -3.41
C GLY A 119 12.35 -9.49 -4.72
N GLU A 120 12.77 -10.35 -5.65
CA GLU A 120 12.11 -10.61 -6.93
C GLU A 120 10.67 -11.14 -6.82
N ASN A 121 10.24 -11.51 -5.62
CA ASN A 121 8.87 -11.94 -5.34
C ASN A 121 8.09 -10.91 -4.52
N ILE A 122 8.60 -9.67 -4.38
CA ILE A 122 7.99 -8.63 -3.55
C ILE A 122 7.63 -7.42 -4.39
N PHE A 123 6.38 -6.98 -4.30
CA PHE A 123 5.94 -5.64 -4.69
C PHE A 123 5.83 -4.73 -3.46
N LEU A 124 6.45 -3.53 -3.53
CA LEU A 124 6.26 -2.49 -2.54
C LEU A 124 4.94 -1.77 -2.79
N GLY A 125 4.05 -1.74 -1.81
CA GLY A 125 2.81 -0.96 -1.86
C GLY A 125 3.04 0.51 -1.54
N ALA A 126 2.54 1.41 -2.39
CA ALA A 126 2.59 2.85 -2.17
C ALA A 126 1.19 3.48 -2.26
N PRO A 127 0.84 4.41 -1.36
CA PRO A 127 -0.48 5.06 -1.39
C PRO A 127 -0.51 6.19 -2.43
N LEU A 128 -1.70 6.43 -3.02
CA LEU A 128 -1.99 7.61 -3.87
C LEU A 128 -3.04 8.52 -3.24
N TYR A 129 -3.21 8.45 -1.93
CA TYR A 129 -4.22 9.20 -1.19
C TYR A 129 -3.61 10.09 -0.12
N ALA A 130 -4.44 10.93 0.43
CA ALA A 130 -4.14 11.89 1.47
C ALA A 130 -5.11 11.72 2.63
N TYR A 131 -4.66 12.13 3.80
CA TYR A 131 -5.50 12.33 4.97
C TYR A 131 -5.37 13.76 5.48
N ASP A 132 -6.51 14.34 5.89
CA ASP A 132 -6.64 15.68 6.47
C ASP A 132 -7.28 15.56 7.85
N TRP A 133 -6.51 15.78 8.90
CA TRP A 133 -6.97 15.72 10.28
C TRP A 133 -7.27 17.12 10.82
N PRO A 134 -8.48 17.35 11.39
CA PRO A 134 -8.70 18.52 12.24
C PRO A 134 -7.89 18.38 13.54
N LEU A 135 -7.32 19.50 14.00
CA LEU A 135 -6.55 19.60 15.24
C LEU A 135 -7.33 20.39 16.31
N PRO A 136 -7.11 20.13 17.62
CA PRO A 136 -6.22 19.10 18.15
C PRO A 136 -6.76 17.67 17.92
N TYR A 137 -5.85 16.71 17.76
CA TYR A 137 -6.25 15.30 17.66
C TYR A 137 -6.79 14.79 18.99
N GLU A 138 -7.96 14.16 18.95
CA GLU A 138 -8.59 13.49 20.08
C GLU A 138 -8.82 12.01 19.76
N LYS A 139 -8.12 11.11 20.48
CA LYS A 139 -8.24 9.67 20.28
C LYS A 139 -9.69 9.18 20.39
N GLY A 140 -10.15 8.45 19.39
CA GLY A 140 -11.52 7.91 19.33
C GLY A 140 -12.59 8.93 18.90
N ARG A 141 -12.23 10.18 18.66
CA ARG A 141 -13.14 11.23 18.18
C ARG A 141 -12.71 11.82 16.85
N THR A 142 -11.42 12.16 16.73
CA THR A 142 -10.90 12.73 15.49
C THR A 142 -10.94 11.69 14.38
N ARG A 143 -11.51 12.10 13.25
CA ARG A 143 -11.54 11.32 12.02
C ARG A 143 -11.00 12.18 10.89
N ALA A 144 -9.97 11.69 10.19
CA ALA A 144 -9.46 12.35 9.01
C ALA A 144 -10.43 12.23 7.82
N GLU A 145 -10.45 13.27 6.99
CA GLU A 145 -10.98 13.18 5.64
C GLU A 145 -9.96 12.45 4.73
N THR A 146 -10.44 11.62 3.80
CA THR A 146 -9.58 10.94 2.82
C THR A 146 -9.91 11.39 1.41
N PHE A 147 -8.88 11.69 0.60
CA PHE A 147 -9.00 12.15 -0.78
C PHE A 147 -7.73 11.82 -1.57
N SER A 148 -7.65 12.18 -2.86
CA SER A 148 -6.45 11.90 -3.65
C SER A 148 -5.29 12.83 -3.30
N SER A 149 -4.06 12.38 -3.50
CA SER A 149 -2.87 13.24 -3.38
C SER A 149 -2.93 14.44 -4.33
N GLN A 150 -3.50 14.28 -5.53
CA GLN A 150 -3.76 15.40 -6.44
C GLN A 150 -4.69 16.46 -5.83
N ALA A 151 -5.74 16.02 -5.14
CA ALA A 151 -6.67 16.93 -4.45
C ALA A 151 -6.00 17.61 -3.23
N ALA A 152 -5.02 16.94 -2.57
CA ALA A 152 -4.24 17.57 -1.49
C ALA A 152 -3.44 18.77 -1.99
N VAL A 153 -2.76 18.64 -3.12
CA VAL A 153 -2.04 19.76 -3.77
C VAL A 153 -3.00 20.88 -4.16
N ALA A 154 -4.16 20.54 -4.74
CA ALA A 154 -5.17 21.53 -5.10
C ALA A 154 -5.73 22.25 -3.86
N ARG A 155 -5.96 21.53 -2.76
CA ARG A 155 -6.41 22.10 -1.48
C ARG A 155 -5.36 23.05 -0.90
N ALA A 156 -4.08 22.65 -0.84
CA ALA A 156 -3.00 23.52 -0.37
C ALA A 156 -3.00 24.86 -1.11
N ARG A 157 -3.10 24.83 -2.45
CA ARG A 157 -3.19 26.03 -3.29
C ARG A 157 -4.43 26.88 -2.98
N LEU A 158 -5.58 26.23 -2.78
CA LEU A 158 -6.84 26.91 -2.49
C LEU A 158 -6.83 27.65 -1.16
N VAL A 159 -6.21 27.06 -0.13
CA VAL A 159 -6.13 27.63 1.23
C VAL A 159 -4.88 28.48 1.44
N GLY A 160 -4.00 28.59 0.44
CA GLY A 160 -2.76 29.37 0.52
C GLY A 160 -1.71 28.73 1.47
N ALA A 161 -1.76 27.41 1.67
CA ALA A 161 -0.80 26.70 2.52
C ALA A 161 0.48 26.38 1.74
N GLU A 162 1.62 26.52 2.41
CA GLU A 162 2.90 26.07 1.91
C GLU A 162 3.05 24.56 2.14
N ILE A 163 3.43 23.82 1.08
CA ILE A 163 3.68 22.37 1.20
C ILE A 163 5.13 22.16 1.66
N GLU A 164 5.26 21.70 2.89
CA GLU A 164 6.52 21.27 3.48
C GLU A 164 6.86 19.84 3.05
N PHE A 165 8.09 19.42 3.29
CA PHE A 165 8.53 18.05 3.06
C PHE A 165 9.30 17.55 4.28
N ASP A 166 8.72 16.57 4.98
CA ASP A 166 9.40 15.92 6.10
C ASP A 166 10.52 15.02 5.58
N GLU A 167 11.76 15.41 5.85
CA GLU A 167 12.96 14.72 5.37
C GLU A 167 13.16 13.35 6.02
N THR A 168 12.60 13.12 7.21
CA THR A 168 12.67 11.82 7.91
C THR A 168 11.63 10.86 7.32
N ALA A 169 10.37 11.27 7.29
CA ALA A 169 9.28 10.47 6.72
C ALA A 169 9.38 10.37 5.19
N ARG A 170 10.12 11.29 4.54
CA ARG A 170 10.16 11.46 3.08
C ARG A 170 8.76 11.62 2.49
N SER A 171 7.94 12.45 3.14
CA SER A 171 6.54 12.66 2.78
C SER A 171 6.18 14.15 2.84
N PRO A 172 5.36 14.66 1.92
CA PRO A 172 4.86 16.02 1.97
C PRO A 172 3.73 16.16 2.98
N CYS A 173 3.67 17.33 3.62
CA CYS A 173 2.59 17.73 4.51
C CYS A 173 2.37 19.24 4.45
N TYR A 174 1.26 19.70 4.98
CA TYR A 174 1.00 21.11 5.22
C TYR A 174 -0.03 21.31 6.31
N HIS A 175 -0.01 22.51 6.92
CA HIS A 175 -0.98 22.97 7.88
C HIS A 175 -1.85 24.09 7.27
N TYR A 176 -3.11 24.18 7.68
CA TYR A 176 -3.98 25.28 7.31
C TYR A 176 -5.09 25.50 8.34
N PHE A 177 -5.77 26.64 8.27
CA PHE A 177 -6.97 26.90 9.06
C PHE A 177 -8.21 26.85 8.18
N ASP A 178 -9.23 26.11 8.60
CA ASP A 178 -10.52 26.06 7.92
C ASP A 178 -11.33 27.38 8.12
N LYS A 179 -12.51 27.47 7.50
CA LYS A 179 -13.41 28.64 7.62
C LYS A 179 -13.90 28.87 9.05
N MET A 180 -13.86 27.86 9.91
CA MET A 180 -14.22 27.93 11.33
C MET A 180 -13.00 28.21 12.23
N ARG A 181 -11.85 28.52 11.64
CA ARG A 181 -10.56 28.76 12.32
C ARG A 181 -10.04 27.54 13.09
N ARG A 182 -10.40 26.33 12.69
CA ARG A 182 -9.78 25.11 13.20
C ARG A 182 -8.53 24.82 12.40
N GLU A 183 -7.48 24.50 13.10
CA GLU A 183 -6.25 24.06 12.46
C GLU A 183 -6.42 22.64 11.90
N HIS A 184 -5.81 22.40 10.76
CA HIS A 184 -5.75 21.11 10.08
C HIS A 184 -4.32 20.77 9.71
N VAL A 185 -4.01 19.47 9.65
CA VAL A 185 -2.78 18.95 9.07
C VAL A 185 -3.12 17.92 8.00
N VAL A 186 -2.45 18.05 6.86
CA VAL A 186 -2.62 17.13 5.71
C VAL A 186 -1.31 16.43 5.45
N TRP A 187 -1.36 15.09 5.35
CA TRP A 187 -0.27 14.26 4.86
C TRP A 187 -0.69 13.56 3.57
N PHE A 188 0.24 13.44 2.60
CA PHE A 188 -0.05 12.86 1.30
C PHE A 188 1.22 12.35 0.60
N GLU A 189 1.11 11.91 -0.65
CA GLU A 189 2.26 11.54 -1.49
C GLU A 189 2.41 12.52 -2.67
N ASP A 190 3.66 12.78 -3.05
CA ASP A 190 4.00 13.54 -4.26
C ASP A 190 5.15 12.85 -5.04
N ALA A 191 5.63 13.46 -6.12
CA ALA A 191 6.73 12.91 -6.90
C ALA A 191 8.00 12.68 -6.08
N ARG A 192 8.28 13.50 -5.06
CA ARG A 192 9.47 13.38 -4.20
C ARG A 192 9.38 12.14 -3.32
N SER A 193 8.24 11.93 -2.67
CA SER A 193 8.00 10.78 -1.79
C SER A 193 7.89 9.47 -2.56
N LEU A 194 7.25 9.47 -3.74
CA LEU A 194 7.20 8.31 -4.62
C LEU A 194 8.58 7.94 -5.15
N ARG A 195 9.39 8.93 -5.57
CA ARG A 195 10.77 8.70 -6.00
C ARG A 195 11.61 8.04 -4.91
N ALA A 196 11.45 8.45 -3.65
CA ALA A 196 12.14 7.83 -2.52
C ALA A 196 11.75 6.36 -2.34
N LYS A 197 10.46 6.01 -2.50
CA LYS A 197 9.95 4.63 -2.43
C LYS A 197 10.42 3.79 -3.62
N ILE A 198 10.41 4.33 -4.84
CA ILE A 198 10.95 3.65 -6.03
C ILE A 198 12.44 3.38 -5.86
N ALA A 199 13.22 4.37 -5.39
CA ALA A 199 14.64 4.20 -5.13
C ALA A 199 14.89 3.12 -4.06
N LEU A 200 14.08 3.05 -3.01
CA LEU A 200 14.15 2.01 -2.00
C LEU A 200 13.81 0.63 -2.58
N ALA A 201 12.79 0.51 -3.42
CA ALA A 201 12.46 -0.74 -4.10
C ALA A 201 13.63 -1.24 -4.97
N ALA A 202 14.25 -0.36 -5.74
CA ALA A 202 15.43 -0.67 -6.55
C ALA A 202 16.65 -1.04 -5.68
N GLU A 203 16.94 -0.29 -4.60
CA GLU A 203 18.00 -0.59 -3.63
C GLU A 203 17.87 -2.00 -3.05
N LYS A 204 16.63 -2.43 -2.79
CA LYS A 204 16.31 -3.72 -2.19
C LYS A 204 16.13 -4.85 -3.20
N GLY A 205 16.27 -4.59 -4.50
CA GLY A 205 16.11 -5.58 -5.57
C GLY A 205 14.71 -6.18 -5.62
N LEU A 206 13.67 -5.36 -5.38
CA LEU A 206 12.29 -5.81 -5.41
C LEU A 206 11.79 -6.01 -6.85
N GLN A 207 10.77 -6.84 -7.03
CA GLN A 207 10.11 -7.05 -8.33
C GLN A 207 9.54 -5.76 -8.88
N GLY A 208 8.98 -4.89 -8.02
CA GLY A 208 8.41 -3.64 -8.44
C GLY A 208 7.70 -2.88 -7.34
N ILE A 209 6.89 -1.93 -7.75
CA ILE A 209 6.04 -1.11 -6.90
C ILE A 209 4.60 -1.18 -7.39
N GLY A 210 3.65 -1.26 -6.49
CA GLY A 210 2.23 -1.20 -6.80
C GLY A 210 1.54 -0.07 -6.03
N PHE A 211 0.38 0.36 -6.49
CA PHE A 211 -0.28 1.54 -5.95
C PHE A 211 -1.67 1.24 -5.41
N TRP A 212 -1.97 1.74 -4.22
CA TRP A 212 -3.32 1.81 -3.68
C TRP A 212 -3.80 3.26 -3.69
N GLN A 213 -4.77 3.64 -4.49
CA GLN A 213 -5.48 2.83 -5.47
C GLN A 213 -5.56 3.59 -6.80
N ALA A 214 -5.79 2.88 -7.90
CA ALA A 214 -5.87 3.43 -9.25
C ALA A 214 -6.95 4.52 -9.45
N GLY A 215 -8.02 4.52 -8.63
CA GLY A 215 -9.05 5.57 -8.62
C GLY A 215 -8.64 6.87 -7.91
N ARG A 216 -7.43 6.95 -7.35
CA ARG A 216 -6.88 8.15 -6.69
C ARG A 216 -5.77 8.73 -7.54
N GLU A 217 -6.12 9.72 -8.35
CA GLU A 217 -5.17 10.31 -9.30
C GLU A 217 -4.02 11.05 -8.61
N LEU A 218 -2.83 10.88 -9.19
CA LEU A 218 -1.64 11.67 -8.94
C LEU A 218 -0.90 11.85 -10.28
N ALA A 219 -1.19 12.94 -10.99
CA ALA A 219 -0.63 13.21 -12.32
C ALA A 219 0.92 13.19 -12.36
N GLN A 220 1.56 13.55 -11.24
CA GLN A 220 3.02 13.53 -11.09
C GLN A 220 3.61 12.11 -11.09
N ALA A 221 2.82 11.07 -10.80
CA ALA A 221 3.31 9.69 -10.73
C ALA A 221 3.71 9.18 -12.13
N TRP A 222 2.91 9.44 -13.15
CA TRP A 222 3.11 8.87 -14.49
C TRP A 222 4.45 9.22 -15.13
N PRO A 223 4.83 10.53 -15.24
CA PRO A 223 6.15 10.87 -15.79
C PRO A 223 7.31 10.32 -14.94
N LEU A 224 7.11 10.21 -13.62
CA LEU A 224 8.13 9.65 -12.74
C LEU A 224 8.31 8.14 -12.96
N LEU A 225 7.22 7.40 -13.11
CA LEU A 225 7.25 5.96 -13.39
C LEU A 225 7.89 5.68 -14.74
N ASP A 226 7.50 6.42 -15.79
CA ASP A 226 8.06 6.31 -17.13
C ASP A 226 9.58 6.59 -17.16
N ALA A 227 10.04 7.53 -16.35
CA ALA A 227 11.46 7.90 -16.28
C ALA A 227 12.32 6.93 -15.44
N LEU A 228 11.75 6.22 -14.48
CA LEU A 228 12.51 5.45 -13.47
C LEU A 228 12.28 3.94 -13.54
N LEU A 229 11.23 3.47 -14.19
CA LEU A 229 10.88 2.05 -14.27
C LEU A 229 10.85 1.59 -15.72
N THR A 230 11.26 0.34 -15.94
CA THR A 230 10.94 -0.36 -17.19
C THR A 230 9.49 -0.84 -17.08
N LEU A 231 8.59 -0.25 -17.84
CA LEU A 231 7.20 -0.67 -17.90
C LEU A 231 7.09 -1.85 -18.86
N GLU A 232 6.75 -3.03 -18.34
CA GLU A 232 6.34 -4.15 -19.19
C GLU A 232 4.91 -3.84 -19.69
N THR A 233 4.79 -3.66 -21.00
CA THR A 233 3.48 -3.60 -21.67
C THR A 233 2.98 -5.02 -21.85
N LEU A 234 1.87 -5.35 -21.22
CA LEU A 234 1.17 -6.63 -21.31
C LEU A 234 0.36 -6.76 -22.60
#